data_50082dc2a4f919dfffccc063289d800f
#
_entry.id   50082dc2a4f919dfffccc063289d800f
#
_cell.length_a   1.000
_cell.length_b   1.000
_cell.length_c   1.000
_cell.angle_alpha   90.00
_cell.angle_beta   90.00
_cell.angle_gamma   90.00
#
_symmetry.space_group_name_H-M   'P 1'
#
loop_
_entity.id
_entity.type
_entity.pdbx_description
1 polymer ?
#
loop_
_entity_poly.entity_id
_entity_poly.type
_entity_poly.pdbx_seq_one_letter_code
_entity_poly.pdbx_strand_id
1 'polypeptide(L)'
;MSSDRSRRGDIESLAGWMLDRAAALDGVHGADVLYFFSRSHSLSLRDGEPEENASGVSGGIGIRCIGENGRQGVAYGNNLSRAALSSMIDWSRANCVSSEPEEGISLYGGPLDDDDAFLEQCDETIVDGIASDERMRECLDMTGEARGRDDRVVSVRAAAWGDGYAESYFASTSGISGWRRATSASCGVAVVLKDGESFEMGYFGNSARRLGDLDGRLYARKSVDRTIAVLGGHPLPTGKYTVLLDPEISASLVEEIGDLFCASDIHKGRSMMKGRLGELVASSVITLLDDARLPRRMGSAVFDGEGVPTGRTVLIESGVAKNYLYNLQYASKDGVTSTGSASRGLGSLPDVGTSNLVLSPGLKSRESLVSEVSNGFLVYEFMGLHTLDPISGDFSLGAKGVRITGGELGEPVAGVTIAGNLLDLMKRITAVGSDLEFFGAVAAPTVMVEDVSVAGS
;
A
#
# COMPACT_ATOMS: atom_id res chain seq x y z
N MET A 1 14.02 -17.69 -21.06
CA MET A 1 12.74 -18.23 -21.63
C MET A 1 12.59 -19.75 -21.51
N SER A 2 13.56 -20.60 -21.86
CA SER A 2 13.37 -22.08 -21.76
C SER A 2 13.38 -22.59 -20.31
N SER A 3 14.24 -22.06 -19.44
CA SER A 3 14.33 -22.42 -18.02
C SER A 3 13.09 -22.00 -17.21
N ASP A 4 12.48 -20.84 -17.52
CA ASP A 4 11.27 -20.36 -16.82
C ASP A 4 10.04 -21.20 -17.16
N ARG A 5 9.86 -21.59 -18.42
CA ARG A 5 8.77 -22.50 -18.80
C ARG A 5 8.89 -23.86 -18.13
N SER A 6 10.12 -24.41 -18.04
CA SER A 6 10.37 -25.67 -17.35
C SER A 6 10.01 -25.55 -15.86
N ARG A 7 10.47 -24.48 -15.19
CA ARG A 7 10.16 -24.24 -13.77
C ARG A 7 8.66 -24.10 -13.51
N ARG A 8 7.94 -23.35 -14.35
CA ARG A 8 6.47 -23.19 -14.19
C ARG A 8 5.77 -24.53 -14.34
N GLY A 9 6.08 -25.34 -15.34
CA GLY A 9 5.52 -26.68 -15.49
C GLY A 9 5.79 -27.61 -14.30
N ASP A 10 6.97 -27.52 -13.70
CA ASP A 10 7.30 -28.27 -12.48
C ASP A 10 6.44 -27.82 -11.29
N ILE A 11 6.24 -26.50 -11.10
CA ILE A 11 5.39 -25.95 -10.03
C ILE A 11 3.92 -26.34 -10.23
N GLU A 12 3.40 -26.23 -11.44
CA GLU A 12 2.04 -26.66 -11.79
C GLU A 12 1.82 -28.14 -11.46
N SER A 13 2.80 -29.00 -11.85
CA SER A 13 2.75 -30.43 -11.57
C SER A 13 2.81 -30.72 -10.06
N LEU A 14 3.63 -29.98 -9.29
CA LEU A 14 3.72 -30.14 -7.84
C LEU A 14 2.43 -29.69 -7.17
N ALA A 15 1.89 -28.53 -7.54
CA ALA A 15 0.64 -28.00 -7.01
C ALA A 15 -0.54 -28.95 -7.29
N GLY A 16 -0.66 -29.44 -8.53
CA GLY A 16 -1.68 -30.43 -8.89
C GLY A 16 -1.57 -31.68 -8.04
N TRP A 17 -0.37 -32.24 -7.90
CA TRP A 17 -0.15 -33.40 -7.04
C TRP A 17 -0.48 -33.12 -5.55
N MET A 18 -0.17 -31.93 -5.04
CA MET A 18 -0.53 -31.54 -3.67
C MET A 18 -2.05 -31.48 -3.48
N LEU A 19 -2.77 -30.92 -4.44
CA LEU A 19 -4.23 -30.81 -4.41
C LEU A 19 -4.90 -32.19 -4.50
N ASP A 20 -4.45 -33.07 -5.41
CA ASP A 20 -4.96 -34.44 -5.54
C ASP A 20 -4.77 -35.22 -4.25
N ARG A 21 -3.59 -35.10 -3.62
CA ARG A 21 -3.29 -35.75 -2.35
C ARG A 21 -4.13 -35.19 -1.21
N ALA A 22 -4.29 -33.86 -1.13
CA ALA A 22 -5.12 -33.23 -0.10
C ALA A 22 -6.58 -33.62 -0.23
N ALA A 23 -7.13 -33.65 -1.44
CA ALA A 23 -8.50 -34.06 -1.73
C ALA A 23 -8.78 -35.54 -1.37
N ALA A 24 -7.75 -36.39 -1.36
CA ALA A 24 -7.87 -37.79 -0.96
C ALA A 24 -7.81 -38.01 0.56
N LEU A 25 -7.53 -36.98 1.36
CA LEU A 25 -7.47 -37.08 2.82
C LEU A 25 -8.87 -36.99 3.43
N ASP A 26 -9.12 -37.87 4.38
CA ASP A 26 -10.36 -37.86 5.12
C ASP A 26 -10.55 -36.56 5.92
N GLY A 27 -11.75 -35.98 5.81
CA GLY A 27 -12.13 -34.70 6.45
C GLY A 27 -11.64 -33.45 5.72
N VAL A 28 -11.05 -33.57 4.52
CA VAL A 28 -10.73 -32.43 3.63
C VAL A 28 -11.81 -32.32 2.55
N HIS A 29 -12.51 -31.20 2.51
CA HIS A 29 -13.58 -30.90 1.56
C HIS A 29 -13.11 -30.02 0.40
N GLY A 30 -11.99 -29.32 0.59
CA GLY A 30 -11.36 -28.47 -0.39
C GLY A 30 -9.95 -28.09 0.00
N ALA A 31 -9.15 -27.72 -0.99
CA ALA A 31 -7.80 -27.24 -0.76
C ALA A 31 -7.39 -26.23 -1.83
N ASP A 32 -6.48 -25.36 -1.48
CA ASP A 32 -5.76 -24.50 -2.43
C ASP A 32 -4.27 -24.45 -2.12
N VAL A 33 -3.49 -24.15 -3.15
CA VAL A 33 -2.04 -24.02 -3.12
C VAL A 33 -1.66 -22.65 -3.62
N LEU A 34 -0.74 -21.99 -2.91
CA LEU A 34 -0.11 -20.75 -3.31
C LEU A 34 1.41 -20.97 -3.38
N TYR A 35 2.00 -20.75 -4.55
CA TYR A 35 3.44 -20.64 -4.75
C TYR A 35 3.83 -19.19 -4.89
N PHE A 36 4.97 -18.82 -4.34
CA PHE A 36 5.57 -17.50 -4.46
C PHE A 36 7.08 -17.62 -4.67
N PHE A 37 7.61 -16.77 -5.53
CA PHE A 37 9.02 -16.58 -5.75
C PHE A 37 9.31 -15.10 -5.93
N SER A 38 10.38 -14.61 -5.33
CA SER A 38 10.86 -13.24 -5.57
C SER A 38 12.38 -13.18 -5.55
N ARG A 39 12.90 -12.21 -6.27
CA ARG A 39 14.27 -11.75 -6.15
C ARG A 39 14.26 -10.23 -6.00
N SER A 40 15.16 -9.71 -5.20
CA SER A 40 15.25 -8.28 -4.93
C SER A 40 16.71 -7.84 -4.80
N HIS A 41 16.93 -6.57 -5.09
CA HIS A 41 18.20 -5.89 -4.84
C HIS A 41 17.91 -4.57 -4.13
N SER A 42 18.76 -4.19 -3.20
CA SER A 42 18.76 -2.89 -2.56
C SER A 42 20.18 -2.32 -2.55
N LEU A 43 20.30 -1.03 -2.79
CA LEU A 43 21.51 -0.26 -2.69
C LEU A 43 21.20 1.05 -1.97
N SER A 44 22.03 1.43 -1.00
CA SER A 44 21.94 2.75 -0.37
C SER A 44 23.34 3.35 -0.24
N LEU A 45 23.46 4.62 -0.62
CA LEU A 45 24.66 5.40 -0.44
C LEU A 45 24.44 6.44 0.66
N ARG A 46 25.45 6.62 1.49
CA ARG A 46 25.55 7.77 2.42
C ARG A 46 26.63 8.70 1.92
N ASP A 47 26.28 9.94 1.64
CA ASP A 47 27.20 10.96 1.13
C ASP A 47 28.01 10.54 -0.11
N GLY A 48 27.44 9.63 -0.92
CA GLY A 48 28.05 9.09 -2.14
C GLY A 48 28.84 7.80 -1.93
N GLU A 49 29.04 7.35 -0.69
CA GLU A 49 29.72 6.10 -0.37
C GLU A 49 28.72 4.97 -0.08
N PRO A 50 28.95 3.74 -0.56
CA PRO A 50 28.07 2.61 -0.29
C PRO A 50 27.94 2.32 1.21
N GLU A 51 26.71 2.32 1.72
CA GLU A 51 26.38 1.95 3.11
C GLU A 51 25.70 0.57 3.15
N GLU A 52 24.82 0.27 2.17
CA GLU A 52 24.14 -1.01 2.05
C GLU A 52 24.12 -1.46 0.59
N ASN A 53 24.39 -2.74 0.35
CA ASN A 53 24.21 -3.39 -0.95
C ASN A 53 23.78 -4.83 -0.69
N ALA A 54 22.51 -5.13 -0.88
CA ALA A 54 21.96 -6.44 -0.58
C ALA A 54 21.21 -7.03 -1.78
N SER A 55 21.24 -8.36 -1.86
CA SER A 55 20.47 -9.13 -2.82
C SER A 55 19.77 -10.25 -2.10
N GLY A 56 18.50 -10.45 -2.41
CA GLY A 56 17.68 -11.48 -1.80
C GLY A 56 16.96 -12.35 -2.83
N VAL A 57 16.85 -13.64 -2.52
CA VAL A 57 15.94 -14.56 -3.19
C VAL A 57 15.07 -15.18 -2.13
N SER A 58 13.76 -15.10 -2.30
CA SER A 58 12.78 -15.68 -1.39
C SER A 58 11.75 -16.46 -2.18
N GLY A 59 11.19 -17.49 -1.56
CA GLY A 59 10.13 -18.26 -2.20
C GLY A 59 9.73 -19.47 -1.39
N GLY A 60 8.62 -20.05 -1.78
CA GLY A 60 8.07 -21.24 -1.14
C GLY A 60 6.71 -21.59 -1.71
N ILE A 61 6.10 -22.56 -1.08
CA ILE A 61 4.77 -23.03 -1.39
C ILE A 61 3.97 -23.20 -0.10
N GLY A 62 2.71 -22.83 -0.14
CA GLY A 62 1.76 -23.01 0.96
C GLY A 62 0.55 -23.80 0.48
N ILE A 63 -0.03 -24.59 1.38
CA ILE A 63 -1.29 -25.28 1.16
C ILE A 63 -2.27 -24.93 2.27
N ARG A 64 -3.52 -24.65 1.89
CA ARG A 64 -4.66 -24.53 2.80
C ARG A 64 -5.59 -25.71 2.57
N CYS A 65 -5.94 -26.41 3.64
CA CYS A 65 -7.02 -27.39 3.65
C CYS A 65 -8.27 -26.79 4.28
N ILE A 66 -9.42 -27.07 3.70
CA ILE A 66 -10.75 -26.70 4.21
C ILE A 66 -11.48 -28.00 4.57
N GLY A 67 -11.98 -28.07 5.79
CA GLY A 67 -12.70 -29.22 6.32
C GLY A 67 -14.16 -28.91 6.62
N GLU A 68 -14.79 -29.79 7.42
CA GLU A 68 -16.17 -29.66 7.86
C GLU A 68 -16.40 -28.33 8.61
N ASN A 69 -17.59 -27.75 8.40
CA ASN A 69 -18.02 -26.50 9.06
C ASN A 69 -17.05 -25.33 8.88
N GLY A 70 -16.34 -25.27 7.73
CA GLY A 70 -15.42 -24.18 7.42
C GLY A 70 -14.13 -24.15 8.23
N ARG A 71 -13.76 -25.27 8.87
CA ARG A 71 -12.45 -25.41 9.51
C ARG A 71 -11.35 -25.23 8.48
N GLN A 72 -10.28 -24.54 8.85
CA GLN A 72 -9.17 -24.26 7.94
C GLN A 72 -7.84 -24.59 8.59
N GLY A 73 -6.91 -25.09 7.80
CA GLY A 73 -5.54 -25.27 8.24
C GLY A 73 -4.58 -24.92 7.13
N VAL A 74 -3.46 -24.28 7.49
CA VAL A 74 -2.41 -23.86 6.57
C VAL A 74 -1.09 -24.48 6.99
N ALA A 75 -0.28 -24.86 6.02
CA ALA A 75 1.13 -25.17 6.18
C ALA A 75 1.92 -24.63 4.98
N TYR A 76 3.16 -24.18 5.21
CA TYR A 76 4.01 -23.64 4.17
C TYR A 76 5.48 -23.99 4.40
N GLY A 77 6.28 -23.88 3.35
CA GLY A 77 7.72 -24.11 3.42
C GLY A 77 8.40 -23.80 2.08
N ASN A 78 9.73 -23.83 2.10
CA ASN A 78 10.58 -23.56 0.94
C ASN A 78 11.20 -24.82 0.34
N ASN A 79 11.02 -25.98 0.96
CA ASN A 79 11.51 -27.25 0.46
C ASN A 79 10.46 -27.91 -0.44
N LEU A 80 10.71 -27.93 -1.75
CA LEU A 80 9.80 -28.45 -2.76
C LEU A 80 9.96 -29.98 -3.01
N SER A 81 10.74 -30.72 -2.18
CA SER A 81 10.79 -32.15 -2.30
C SER A 81 9.45 -32.80 -1.97
N ARG A 82 9.08 -33.87 -2.69
CA ARG A 82 7.80 -34.56 -2.45
C ARG A 82 7.63 -35.03 -1.00
N ALA A 83 8.70 -35.39 -0.31
CA ALA A 83 8.66 -35.80 1.10
C ALA A 83 8.28 -34.59 2.00
N ALA A 84 8.89 -33.43 1.82
CA ALA A 84 8.54 -32.22 2.56
C ALA A 84 7.12 -31.75 2.26
N LEU A 85 6.72 -31.72 0.99
CA LEU A 85 5.37 -31.36 0.57
C LEU A 85 4.31 -32.33 1.13
N SER A 86 4.62 -33.63 1.20
CA SER A 86 3.73 -34.61 1.85
C SER A 86 3.49 -34.28 3.32
N SER A 87 4.58 -33.97 4.07
CA SER A 87 4.45 -33.56 5.48
C SER A 87 3.66 -32.26 5.64
N MET A 88 3.85 -31.30 4.72
CA MET A 88 3.06 -30.05 4.74
C MET A 88 1.56 -30.29 4.56
N ILE A 89 1.19 -31.19 3.65
CA ILE A 89 -0.22 -31.55 3.44
C ILE A 89 -0.79 -32.16 4.71
N ASP A 90 -0.06 -33.09 5.35
CA ASP A 90 -0.47 -33.73 6.58
C ASP A 90 -0.59 -32.72 7.74
N TRP A 91 0.34 -31.74 7.84
CA TRP A 91 0.25 -30.65 8.83
C TRP A 91 -0.92 -29.70 8.56
N SER A 92 -1.14 -29.30 7.30
CA SER A 92 -2.28 -28.47 6.93
C SER A 92 -3.61 -29.12 7.31
N ARG A 93 -3.75 -30.44 7.04
CA ARG A 93 -4.92 -31.21 7.48
C ARG A 93 -5.04 -31.25 9.01
N ALA A 94 -3.95 -31.52 9.73
CA ALA A 94 -3.96 -31.58 11.19
C ALA A 94 -4.37 -30.22 11.80
N ASN A 95 -3.83 -29.11 11.28
CA ASN A 95 -4.22 -27.77 11.67
C ASN A 95 -5.70 -27.51 11.37
N CYS A 96 -6.20 -27.95 10.21
CA CYS A 96 -7.60 -27.84 9.83
C CYS A 96 -8.53 -28.56 10.82
N VAL A 97 -8.23 -29.80 11.18
CA VAL A 97 -9.01 -30.57 12.14
C VAL A 97 -9.03 -29.93 13.53
N SER A 98 -7.94 -29.27 13.91
CA SER A 98 -7.77 -28.64 15.24
C SER A 98 -8.27 -27.20 15.30
N SER A 99 -8.60 -26.57 14.16
CA SER A 99 -9.09 -25.19 14.13
C SER A 99 -10.54 -25.09 14.57
N GLU A 100 -10.97 -23.90 14.96
CA GLU A 100 -12.38 -23.63 15.22
C GLU A 100 -13.19 -23.59 13.92
N PRO A 101 -14.47 -23.99 13.95
CA PRO A 101 -15.37 -23.81 12.81
C PRO A 101 -15.56 -22.34 12.48
N GLU A 102 -15.61 -22.02 11.19
CA GLU A 102 -15.88 -20.67 10.71
C GLU A 102 -16.94 -20.67 9.59
N GLU A 103 -17.90 -19.75 9.68
CA GLU A 103 -18.94 -19.59 8.66
C GLU A 103 -18.40 -18.87 7.43
N GLY A 104 -18.98 -19.20 6.26
CA GLY A 104 -18.72 -18.51 5.01
C GLY A 104 -17.46 -18.95 4.25
N ILE A 105 -16.73 -19.96 4.76
CA ILE A 105 -15.51 -20.46 4.11
C ILE A 105 -15.88 -21.32 2.89
N SER A 106 -15.29 -20.95 1.75
CA SER A 106 -15.46 -21.66 0.48
C SER A 106 -14.23 -21.48 -0.42
N LEU A 107 -14.23 -22.22 -1.52
CA LEU A 107 -13.32 -21.99 -2.66
C LEU A 107 -14.09 -21.29 -3.79
N TYR A 108 -13.41 -20.41 -4.50
CA TYR A 108 -13.96 -19.82 -5.72
C TYR A 108 -14.09 -20.88 -6.82
N GLY A 109 -15.25 -20.96 -7.44
CA GLY A 109 -15.56 -21.95 -8.51
C GLY A 109 -15.91 -21.33 -9.86
N GLY A 110 -15.78 -20.01 -10.00
CA GLY A 110 -16.01 -19.32 -11.26
C GLY A 110 -14.77 -19.29 -12.17
N PRO A 111 -14.85 -18.66 -13.34
CA PRO A 111 -13.71 -18.54 -14.24
C PRO A 111 -12.64 -17.62 -13.63
N LEU A 112 -11.38 -18.01 -13.79
CA LEU A 112 -10.25 -17.14 -13.47
C LEU A 112 -10.08 -16.13 -14.61
N ASP A 113 -9.80 -14.87 -14.27
CA ASP A 113 -9.30 -13.89 -15.23
C ASP A 113 -7.76 -13.98 -15.23
N ASP A 114 -7.16 -14.45 -16.31
CA ASP A 114 -5.72 -14.64 -16.47
C ASP A 114 -5.10 -13.71 -17.53
N ASP A 115 -5.89 -12.86 -18.17
CA ASP A 115 -5.39 -11.84 -19.09
C ASP A 115 -4.89 -10.60 -18.29
N ASP A 116 -3.61 -10.62 -17.94
CA ASP A 116 -2.94 -9.55 -17.20
C ASP A 116 -2.17 -8.55 -18.09
N ALA A 117 -2.18 -8.76 -19.41
CA ALA A 117 -1.37 -7.97 -20.35
C ALA A 117 -1.67 -6.46 -20.27
N PHE A 118 -2.94 -6.08 -20.10
CA PHE A 118 -3.35 -4.68 -20.00
C PHE A 118 -2.87 -4.00 -18.70
N LEU A 119 -2.54 -4.76 -17.65
CA LEU A 119 -2.03 -4.20 -16.39
C LEU A 119 -0.58 -3.73 -16.47
N GLU A 120 0.19 -4.16 -17.46
CA GLU A 120 1.59 -3.77 -17.68
C GLU A 120 2.45 -3.89 -16.39
N GLN A 121 2.30 -4.99 -15.65
CA GLN A 121 2.90 -5.18 -14.32
C GLN A 121 4.40 -5.49 -14.34
N CYS A 122 4.99 -5.72 -15.51
CA CYS A 122 6.40 -6.08 -15.65
C CYS A 122 7.17 -5.08 -16.51
N ASP A 123 8.39 -4.78 -16.05
CA ASP A 123 9.45 -4.16 -16.82
C ASP A 123 10.50 -5.22 -17.15
N GLU A 124 10.69 -5.51 -18.42
CA GLU A 124 11.60 -6.58 -18.85
C GLU A 124 13.06 -6.27 -18.49
N THR A 125 13.45 -4.99 -18.35
CA THR A 125 14.78 -4.62 -17.86
C THR A 125 15.02 -5.11 -16.43
N ILE A 126 14.01 -5.01 -15.56
CA ILE A 126 14.07 -5.54 -14.19
C ILE A 126 14.03 -7.07 -14.23
N VAL A 127 13.21 -7.67 -15.10
CA VAL A 127 13.13 -9.13 -15.25
C VAL A 127 14.46 -9.71 -15.72
N ASP A 128 15.15 -9.07 -16.65
CA ASP A 128 16.47 -9.51 -17.14
C ASP A 128 17.60 -9.24 -16.12
N GLY A 129 17.40 -8.27 -15.24
CA GLY A 129 18.32 -7.86 -14.18
C GLY A 129 19.09 -6.59 -14.51
N ILE A 130 19.01 -5.62 -13.61
CA ILE A 130 19.72 -4.33 -13.72
C ILE A 130 21.19 -4.55 -13.31
N ALA A 131 22.12 -3.93 -14.02
CA ALA A 131 23.53 -3.97 -13.70
C ALA A 131 23.86 -3.17 -12.41
N SER A 132 24.82 -3.65 -11.62
CA SER A 132 25.19 -3.00 -10.35
C SER A 132 25.73 -1.59 -10.53
N ASP A 133 26.44 -1.31 -11.63
CA ASP A 133 26.96 0.02 -11.97
C ASP A 133 25.86 0.99 -12.41
N GLU A 134 24.76 0.49 -12.93
CA GLU A 134 23.58 1.30 -13.24
C GLU A 134 22.87 1.75 -11.95
N ARG A 135 22.62 0.85 -11.01
CA ARG A 135 22.08 1.17 -9.68
C ARG A 135 22.96 2.19 -8.95
N MET A 136 24.28 1.98 -9.00
CA MET A 136 25.26 2.88 -8.40
C MET A 136 25.19 4.28 -9.02
N ARG A 137 25.08 4.38 -10.33
CA ARG A 137 24.98 5.65 -11.06
C ARG A 137 23.72 6.41 -10.66
N GLU A 138 22.56 5.73 -10.60
CA GLU A 138 21.30 6.37 -10.17
C GLU A 138 21.41 6.93 -8.73
N CYS A 139 21.99 6.18 -7.80
CA CYS A 139 22.20 6.65 -6.44
C CYS A 139 23.19 7.82 -6.34
N LEU A 140 24.28 7.81 -7.16
CA LEU A 140 25.23 8.93 -7.24
C LEU A 140 24.58 10.17 -7.86
N ASP A 141 23.77 10.00 -8.90
CA ASP A 141 23.04 11.08 -9.55
C ASP A 141 22.05 11.77 -8.57
N MET A 142 21.30 10.95 -7.81
CA MET A 142 20.43 11.47 -6.74
C MET A 142 21.21 12.21 -5.65
N THR A 143 22.36 11.68 -5.25
CA THR A 143 23.25 12.32 -4.26
C THR A 143 23.78 13.66 -4.77
N GLY A 144 24.22 13.71 -6.03
CA GLY A 144 24.71 14.94 -6.68
C GLY A 144 23.63 16.00 -6.81
N GLU A 145 22.41 15.59 -7.22
CA GLU A 145 21.25 16.48 -7.35
C GLU A 145 20.87 17.10 -6.01
N ALA A 146 20.80 16.27 -4.93
CA ALA A 146 20.45 16.73 -3.60
C ALA A 146 21.50 17.74 -3.06
N ARG A 147 22.80 17.44 -3.20
CA ARG A 147 23.88 18.34 -2.76
C ARG A 147 23.93 19.64 -3.54
N GLY A 148 23.68 19.57 -4.85
CA GLY A 148 23.68 20.75 -5.71
C GLY A 148 22.45 21.65 -5.57
N ARG A 149 21.41 21.19 -4.86
CA ARG A 149 20.14 21.91 -4.75
C ARG A 149 20.19 23.09 -3.78
N ASP A 150 20.90 22.94 -2.65
CA ASP A 150 21.00 24.00 -1.62
C ASP A 150 22.27 23.80 -0.77
N ASP A 151 23.00 24.90 -0.50
CA ASP A 151 24.25 24.87 0.28
C ASP A 151 24.06 24.45 1.75
N ARG A 152 22.81 24.46 2.27
CA ARG A 152 22.46 24.00 3.63
C ARG A 152 22.39 22.48 3.73
N VAL A 153 22.47 21.73 2.64
CA VAL A 153 22.55 20.26 2.67
C VAL A 153 23.91 19.85 3.21
N VAL A 154 23.96 19.47 4.50
CA VAL A 154 25.20 19.04 5.18
C VAL A 154 25.47 17.54 5.00
N SER A 155 24.44 16.74 4.71
CA SER A 155 24.59 15.31 4.43
C SER A 155 23.44 14.80 3.58
N VAL A 156 23.75 13.93 2.62
CA VAL A 156 22.79 13.03 1.98
C VAL A 156 22.83 11.72 2.77
N ARG A 157 21.92 11.61 3.75
CA ARG A 157 21.89 10.51 4.72
C ARG A 157 21.64 9.16 4.04
N ALA A 158 20.83 9.18 2.99
CA ALA A 158 20.61 8.02 2.13
C ALA A 158 20.22 8.49 0.72
N ALA A 159 20.85 7.91 -0.29
CA ALA A 159 20.32 7.86 -1.65
C ALA A 159 20.10 6.38 -1.95
N ALA A 160 18.84 5.96 -1.95
CA ALA A 160 18.47 4.56 -1.95
C ALA A 160 17.81 4.14 -3.27
N TRP A 161 18.12 2.93 -3.69
CA TRP A 161 17.55 2.23 -4.83
C TRP A 161 17.09 0.84 -4.43
N GLY A 162 15.94 0.42 -4.96
CA GLY A 162 15.47 -0.96 -4.85
C GLY A 162 14.88 -1.44 -6.16
N ASP A 163 15.11 -2.68 -6.53
CA ASP A 163 14.43 -3.34 -7.64
C ASP A 163 14.13 -4.79 -7.32
N GLY A 164 13.08 -5.33 -7.93
CA GLY A 164 12.67 -6.69 -7.69
C GLY A 164 11.73 -7.26 -8.74
N TYR A 165 11.72 -8.58 -8.81
CA TYR A 165 10.78 -9.37 -9.60
C TYR A 165 10.12 -10.39 -8.71
N ALA A 166 8.83 -10.54 -8.84
CA ALA A 166 8.06 -11.56 -8.15
C ALA A 166 7.12 -12.30 -9.11
N GLU A 167 6.92 -13.58 -8.84
CA GLU A 167 5.86 -14.36 -9.47
C GLU A 167 5.12 -15.20 -8.43
N SER A 168 3.87 -15.46 -8.67
CA SER A 168 3.05 -16.34 -7.85
C SER A 168 2.15 -17.22 -8.71
N TYR A 169 1.87 -18.42 -8.21
CA TYR A 169 0.93 -19.34 -8.81
C TYR A 169 -0.12 -19.75 -7.78
N PHE A 170 -1.36 -19.63 -8.17
CA PHE A 170 -2.50 -20.09 -7.38
C PHE A 170 -3.15 -21.28 -8.07
N ALA A 171 -3.54 -22.29 -7.28
CA ALA A 171 -4.35 -23.41 -7.77
C ALA A 171 -5.27 -23.92 -6.65
N SER A 172 -6.43 -24.48 -7.01
CA SER A 172 -7.38 -25.03 -6.03
C SER A 172 -8.08 -26.29 -6.54
N THR A 173 -8.64 -27.04 -5.61
CA THR A 173 -9.48 -28.24 -5.92
C THR A 173 -10.79 -27.89 -6.61
N SER A 174 -11.18 -26.60 -6.71
CA SER A 174 -12.30 -26.17 -7.54
C SER A 174 -11.97 -26.15 -9.05
N GLY A 175 -10.70 -26.44 -9.42
CA GLY A 175 -10.26 -26.55 -10.81
C GLY A 175 -9.72 -25.25 -11.40
N ILE A 176 -9.60 -24.18 -10.62
CA ILE A 176 -8.98 -22.93 -11.08
C ILE A 176 -7.48 -22.92 -10.80
N SER A 177 -6.71 -22.33 -11.70
CA SER A 177 -5.29 -22.07 -11.50
C SER A 177 -4.81 -20.91 -12.36
N GLY A 178 -3.83 -20.14 -11.88
CA GLY A 178 -3.29 -19.01 -12.64
C GLY A 178 -1.97 -18.50 -12.11
N TRP A 179 -1.19 -17.89 -13.00
CA TRP A 179 0.06 -17.21 -12.70
C TRP A 179 -0.15 -15.70 -12.61
N ARG A 180 0.60 -15.07 -11.73
CA ARG A 180 0.80 -13.62 -11.70
C ARG A 180 2.30 -13.34 -11.65
N ARG A 181 2.71 -12.26 -12.28
CA ARG A 181 4.09 -11.76 -12.21
C ARG A 181 4.08 -10.25 -12.12
N ALA A 182 5.05 -9.71 -11.43
CA ALA A 182 5.20 -8.26 -11.31
C ALA A 182 6.66 -7.89 -11.04
N THR A 183 7.06 -6.73 -11.52
CA THR A 183 8.29 -6.07 -11.11
C THR A 183 8.00 -4.97 -10.11
N SER A 184 9.01 -4.54 -9.39
CA SER A 184 8.99 -3.36 -8.55
C SER A 184 10.31 -2.63 -8.68
N ALA A 185 10.26 -1.32 -8.67
CA ALA A 185 11.39 -0.46 -8.51
C ALA A 185 11.05 0.63 -7.51
N SER A 186 12.04 1.12 -6.78
CA SER A 186 11.89 2.23 -5.84
C SER A 186 13.17 3.04 -5.79
N CYS A 187 13.03 4.35 -5.60
CA CYS A 187 14.17 5.20 -5.26
C CYS A 187 13.72 6.34 -4.35
N GLY A 188 14.66 6.87 -3.58
CA GLY A 188 14.38 7.96 -2.67
C GLY A 188 15.65 8.52 -2.04
N VAL A 189 15.52 9.72 -1.49
CA VAL A 189 16.63 10.47 -0.90
C VAL A 189 16.25 10.99 0.48
N ALA A 190 17.11 10.73 1.46
CA ALA A 190 17.05 11.36 2.78
C ALA A 190 18.20 12.38 2.90
N VAL A 191 17.86 13.60 3.28
CA VAL A 191 18.82 14.68 3.46
C VAL A 191 18.83 15.22 4.88
N VAL A 192 19.95 15.76 5.29
CA VAL A 192 20.09 16.56 6.51
C VAL A 192 20.49 17.96 6.11
N LEU A 193 19.67 18.93 6.48
CA LEU A 193 19.93 20.35 6.28
C LEU A 193 20.30 21.01 7.62
N LYS A 194 21.15 22.03 7.52
CA LYS A 194 21.55 22.87 8.66
C LYS A 194 21.49 24.35 8.29
N ASP A 195 20.87 25.15 9.18
CA ASP A 195 20.90 26.60 9.09
C ASP A 195 21.12 27.16 10.51
N GLY A 196 22.30 27.79 10.74
CA GLY A 196 22.73 28.18 12.08
C GLY A 196 22.81 27.00 13.03
N GLU A 197 22.02 27.04 14.10
CA GLU A 197 21.89 25.94 15.06
C GLU A 197 20.75 24.98 14.74
N SER A 198 19.92 25.27 13.75
CA SER A 198 18.79 24.43 13.36
C SER A 198 19.25 23.31 12.43
N PHE A 199 18.76 22.09 12.72
CA PHE A 199 18.93 20.90 11.89
C PHE A 199 17.56 20.34 11.53
N GLU A 200 17.41 19.92 10.31
CA GLU A 200 16.21 19.21 9.87
C GLU A 200 16.59 18.04 8.95
N MET A 201 15.88 16.94 9.10
CA MET A 201 16.02 15.77 8.23
C MET A 201 14.72 15.54 7.48
N GLY A 202 14.81 15.37 6.18
CA GLY A 202 13.65 15.04 5.35
C GLY A 202 13.95 13.89 4.40
N TYR A 203 12.89 13.33 3.89
CA TYR A 203 12.90 12.23 2.93
C TYR A 203 11.86 12.47 1.86
N PHE A 204 12.17 12.06 0.64
CA PHE A 204 11.17 11.85 -0.41
C PHE A 204 11.59 10.69 -1.30
N GLY A 205 10.64 9.85 -1.65
CA GLY A 205 10.85 8.72 -2.54
C GLY A 205 9.52 8.13 -3.01
N ASN A 206 9.60 7.25 -3.99
CA ASN A 206 8.42 6.55 -4.49
C ASN A 206 8.79 5.17 -5.02
N SER A 207 7.77 4.36 -5.30
CA SER A 207 7.88 3.05 -5.90
C SER A 207 6.94 2.90 -7.09
N ALA A 208 7.36 2.11 -8.08
CA ALA A 208 6.62 1.87 -9.31
C ALA A 208 6.82 0.43 -9.81
N ARG A 209 6.02 0.02 -10.79
CA ARG A 209 6.21 -1.26 -11.50
C ARG A 209 7.31 -1.21 -12.55
N ARG A 210 7.60 -0.04 -13.07
CA ARG A 210 8.53 0.18 -14.18
C ARG A 210 9.53 1.27 -13.86
N LEU A 211 10.76 1.12 -14.34
CA LEU A 211 11.83 2.10 -14.15
C LEU A 211 11.46 3.48 -14.71
N GLY A 212 10.83 3.50 -15.88
CA GLY A 212 10.43 4.77 -16.53
C GLY A 212 9.35 5.58 -15.81
N ASP A 213 8.72 5.02 -14.76
CA ASP A 213 7.73 5.70 -13.94
C ASP A 213 8.36 6.33 -12.67
N LEU A 214 9.70 6.25 -12.50
CA LEU A 214 10.48 6.86 -11.41
C LEU A 214 11.36 8.00 -11.93
N ASP A 215 11.52 9.05 -11.12
CA ASP A 215 12.46 10.14 -11.36
C ASP A 215 13.24 10.44 -10.07
N GLY A 216 14.36 9.74 -9.90
CA GLY A 216 15.20 9.87 -8.71
C GLY A 216 15.76 11.28 -8.50
N ARG A 217 16.05 12.02 -9.58
CA ARG A 217 16.52 13.42 -9.48
C ARG A 217 15.40 14.35 -9.02
N LEU A 218 14.17 14.15 -9.51
CA LEU A 218 13.02 14.90 -9.01
C LEU A 218 12.80 14.62 -7.53
N TYR A 219 12.93 13.36 -7.09
CA TYR A 219 12.75 12.99 -5.69
C TYR A 219 13.83 13.59 -4.80
N ALA A 220 15.08 13.65 -5.28
CA ALA A 220 16.16 14.36 -4.60
C ALA A 220 15.83 15.86 -4.40
N ARG A 221 15.35 16.53 -5.46
CA ARG A 221 14.89 17.94 -5.36
C ARG A 221 13.74 18.10 -4.38
N LYS A 222 12.70 17.27 -4.52
CA LYS A 222 11.53 17.30 -3.60
C LYS A 222 11.95 17.08 -2.14
N SER A 223 12.89 16.14 -1.88
CA SER A 223 13.40 15.90 -0.54
C SER A 223 14.05 17.16 0.05
N VAL A 224 14.94 17.82 -0.71
CA VAL A 224 15.59 19.06 -0.24
C VAL A 224 14.60 20.20 -0.08
N ASP A 225 13.74 20.46 -1.08
CA ASP A 225 12.78 21.57 -1.06
C ASP A 225 11.80 21.47 0.12
N ARG A 226 11.28 20.26 0.39
CA ARG A 226 10.37 20.01 1.53
C ARG A 226 11.09 20.17 2.87
N THR A 227 12.35 19.74 2.96
CA THR A 227 13.15 19.90 4.18
C THR A 227 13.48 21.37 4.44
N ILE A 228 13.79 22.14 3.40
CA ILE A 228 13.96 23.61 3.49
C ILE A 228 12.68 24.26 4.02
N ALA A 229 11.54 23.83 3.53
CA ALA A 229 10.24 24.42 3.86
C ALA A 229 9.87 24.25 5.35
N VAL A 230 10.48 23.31 6.07
CA VAL A 230 10.22 23.07 7.50
C VAL A 230 11.44 23.37 8.39
N LEU A 231 12.60 23.67 7.81
CA LEU A 231 13.84 23.98 8.54
C LEU A 231 13.68 25.22 9.42
N GLY A 232 14.05 25.07 10.71
CA GLY A 232 13.93 26.16 11.69
C GLY A 232 12.48 26.50 12.07
N GLY A 233 11.55 25.58 11.83
CA GLY A 233 10.14 25.78 12.11
C GLY A 233 9.82 26.08 13.56
N HIS A 234 8.80 26.91 13.77
CA HIS A 234 8.28 27.30 15.09
C HIS A 234 6.82 26.90 15.26
N PRO A 235 6.34 26.71 16.51
CA PRO A 235 4.95 26.40 16.75
C PRO A 235 4.01 27.55 16.30
N LEU A 236 2.84 27.17 15.79
CA LEU A 236 1.73 28.11 15.60
C LEU A 236 1.04 28.41 16.94
N PRO A 237 0.43 29.59 17.13
CA PRO A 237 -0.49 29.82 18.22
C PRO A 237 -1.59 28.76 18.25
N THR A 238 -1.99 28.30 19.44
CA THR A 238 -3.11 27.37 19.57
C THR A 238 -4.39 27.99 19.02
N GLY A 239 -5.08 27.28 18.10
CA GLY A 239 -6.26 27.83 17.45
C GLY A 239 -6.89 26.90 16.40
N LYS A 240 -7.79 27.50 15.62
CA LYS A 240 -8.44 26.86 14.48
C LYS A 240 -7.81 27.39 13.18
N TYR A 241 -7.49 26.46 12.29
CA TYR A 241 -6.83 26.77 11.02
C TYR A 241 -7.49 26.03 9.85
N THR A 242 -7.42 26.64 8.67
CA THR A 242 -7.58 25.87 7.43
C THR A 242 -6.28 25.11 7.17
N VAL A 243 -6.36 23.79 7.06
CA VAL A 243 -5.20 22.92 6.85
C VAL A 243 -5.24 22.37 5.44
N LEU A 244 -4.14 22.54 4.71
CA LEU A 244 -3.90 21.84 3.47
C LEU A 244 -3.00 20.63 3.76
N LEU A 245 -3.40 19.47 3.29
CA LEU A 245 -2.60 18.26 3.33
C LEU A 245 -1.90 18.10 1.97
N ASP A 246 -0.58 18.03 1.97
CA ASP A 246 0.20 17.70 0.77
C ASP A 246 -0.22 16.33 0.21
N PRO A 247 -0.10 16.04 -1.09
CA PRO A 247 -0.53 14.77 -1.68
C PRO A 247 -0.01 13.51 -0.96
N GLU A 248 1.25 13.50 -0.49
CA GLU A 248 1.80 12.38 0.27
C GLU A 248 1.10 12.20 1.62
N ILE A 249 0.82 13.30 2.31
CA ILE A 249 0.11 13.30 3.59
C ILE A 249 -1.35 12.89 3.40
N SER A 250 -1.98 13.38 2.33
CA SER A 250 -3.33 12.96 1.94
C SER A 250 -3.37 11.47 1.62
N ALA A 251 -2.36 10.93 0.91
CA ALA A 251 -2.27 9.51 0.57
C ALA A 251 -2.13 8.65 1.84
N SER A 252 -1.28 9.05 2.79
CA SER A 252 -1.14 8.33 4.07
C SER A 252 -2.46 8.27 4.85
N LEU A 253 -3.24 9.37 4.84
CA LEU A 253 -4.55 9.39 5.48
C LEU A 253 -5.58 8.55 4.71
N VAL A 254 -5.53 8.54 3.38
CA VAL A 254 -6.39 7.73 2.50
C VAL A 254 -6.14 6.24 2.73
N GLU A 255 -4.90 5.82 2.98
CA GLU A 255 -4.55 4.44 3.32
C GLU A 255 -5.28 4.00 4.60
N GLU A 256 -5.17 4.76 5.68
CA GLU A 256 -5.88 4.49 6.94
C GLU A 256 -7.42 4.46 6.75
N ILE A 257 -7.97 5.37 5.94
CA ILE A 257 -9.40 5.38 5.62
C ILE A 257 -9.81 4.14 4.82
N GLY A 258 -9.01 3.72 3.86
CA GLY A 258 -9.28 2.54 3.01
C GLY A 258 -9.39 1.26 3.85
N ASP A 259 -8.49 1.06 4.79
CA ASP A 259 -8.47 -0.12 5.68
C ASP A 259 -9.72 -0.22 6.55
N LEU A 260 -10.34 0.91 6.91
CA LEU A 260 -11.61 0.92 7.64
C LEU A 260 -12.77 0.29 6.86
N PHE A 261 -12.65 0.16 5.54
CA PHE A 261 -13.68 -0.48 4.69
C PHE A 261 -13.46 -1.98 4.47
N CYS A 262 -12.44 -2.60 5.09
CA CYS A 262 -12.22 -4.04 5.02
C CYS A 262 -13.28 -4.79 5.84
N ALA A 263 -14.07 -5.66 5.20
CA ALA A 263 -15.18 -6.39 5.86
C ALA A 263 -14.70 -7.26 7.03
N SER A 264 -13.44 -7.72 7.01
CA SER A 264 -12.85 -8.44 8.15
C SER A 264 -12.82 -7.61 9.43
N ASP A 265 -12.45 -6.32 9.34
CA ASP A 265 -12.41 -5.42 10.49
C ASP A 265 -13.80 -4.93 10.89
N ILE A 266 -14.69 -4.78 9.91
CA ILE A 266 -16.12 -4.50 10.17
C ILE A 266 -16.72 -5.62 11.03
N HIS A 267 -16.53 -6.90 10.67
CA HIS A 267 -17.06 -8.05 11.40
C HIS A 267 -16.41 -8.22 12.78
N LYS A 268 -15.09 -8.03 12.87
CA LYS A 268 -14.33 -8.07 14.13
C LYS A 268 -14.62 -6.87 15.06
N GLY A 269 -15.41 -5.88 14.61
CA GLY A 269 -15.73 -4.67 15.38
C GLY A 269 -14.51 -3.73 15.56
N ARG A 270 -13.58 -3.75 14.62
CA ARG A 270 -12.33 -2.97 14.62
C ARG A 270 -12.38 -1.75 13.70
N SER A 271 -13.54 -1.45 13.13
CA SER A 271 -13.71 -0.31 12.23
C SER A 271 -14.90 0.54 12.63
N MET A 272 -14.66 1.85 12.69
CA MET A 272 -15.69 2.86 12.88
C MET A 272 -16.71 2.93 11.72
N MET A 273 -16.41 2.30 10.57
CA MET A 273 -17.34 2.25 9.42
C MET A 273 -18.42 1.17 9.57
N LYS A 274 -18.41 0.37 10.64
CA LYS A 274 -19.40 -0.66 10.88
C LYS A 274 -20.82 -0.10 10.89
N GLY A 275 -21.68 -0.64 10.00
CA GLY A 275 -23.08 -0.27 9.87
C GLY A 275 -23.36 1.06 9.20
N ARG A 276 -22.35 1.71 8.60
CA ARG A 276 -22.50 3.04 8.00
C ARG A 276 -22.70 3.07 6.48
N LEU A 277 -22.90 1.92 5.84
CA LEU A 277 -23.25 1.92 4.40
C LEU A 277 -24.53 2.74 4.17
N GLY A 278 -24.51 3.64 3.19
CA GLY A 278 -25.58 4.58 2.89
C GLY A 278 -25.56 5.87 3.71
N GLU A 279 -24.69 6.00 4.73
CA GLU A 279 -24.54 7.21 5.51
C GLU A 279 -23.56 8.22 4.89
N LEU A 280 -23.76 9.50 5.19
CA LEU A 280 -22.82 10.56 4.86
C LEU A 280 -21.64 10.51 5.87
N VAL A 281 -20.51 9.96 5.46
CA VAL A 281 -19.31 9.77 6.29
C VAL A 281 -18.22 10.81 6.01
N ALA A 282 -18.30 11.50 4.87
CA ALA A 282 -17.35 12.53 4.45
C ALA A 282 -18.10 13.71 3.78
N SER A 283 -17.38 14.78 3.48
CA SER A 283 -17.88 15.85 2.62
C SER A 283 -18.24 15.35 1.21
N SER A 284 -19.21 15.97 0.57
CA SER A 284 -19.67 15.61 -0.79
C SER A 284 -18.60 15.78 -1.88
N VAL A 285 -17.49 16.44 -1.60
CA VAL A 285 -16.36 16.56 -2.54
C VAL A 285 -15.50 15.29 -2.55
N ILE A 286 -15.72 14.34 -1.63
CA ILE A 286 -14.92 13.13 -1.48
C ILE A 286 -15.56 11.98 -2.23
N THR A 287 -14.78 11.40 -3.15
CA THR A 287 -15.04 10.10 -3.77
C THR A 287 -13.77 9.26 -3.65
N LEU A 288 -13.86 8.12 -2.97
CA LEU A 288 -12.76 7.20 -2.71
C LEU A 288 -13.04 5.85 -3.38
N LEU A 289 -12.07 5.37 -4.11
CA LEU A 289 -12.12 4.13 -4.88
C LEU A 289 -11.02 3.17 -4.42
N ASP A 290 -11.31 1.87 -4.46
CA ASP A 290 -10.32 0.81 -4.53
C ASP A 290 -10.37 0.19 -5.93
N ASP A 291 -9.26 0.23 -6.69
CA ASP A 291 -9.24 -0.23 -8.08
C ASP A 291 -8.01 -1.09 -8.37
N ALA A 292 -8.21 -2.41 -8.37
CA ALA A 292 -7.18 -3.40 -8.67
C ALA A 292 -6.87 -3.53 -10.18
N ARG A 293 -7.54 -2.77 -11.05
CA ARG A 293 -7.43 -2.90 -12.51
C ARG A 293 -6.67 -1.74 -13.17
N LEU A 294 -6.05 -0.87 -12.39
CA LEU A 294 -5.26 0.24 -12.90
C LEU A 294 -3.93 -0.23 -13.48
N PRO A 295 -3.59 0.11 -14.75
CA PRO A 295 -2.31 -0.26 -15.34
C PRO A 295 -1.12 0.31 -14.55
N ARG A 296 -0.03 -0.45 -14.45
CA ARG A 296 1.25 -0.07 -13.84
C ARG A 296 1.19 0.29 -12.36
N ARG A 297 0.09 -0.04 -11.64
CA ARG A 297 -0.03 0.32 -10.23
C ARG A 297 0.35 -0.83 -9.31
N MET A 298 0.89 -0.48 -8.14
CA MET A 298 1.51 -1.43 -7.21
C MET A 298 0.52 -2.45 -6.64
N GLY A 299 -0.74 -2.05 -6.43
CA GLY A 299 -1.81 -2.91 -5.92
C GLY A 299 -2.59 -3.68 -7.00
N SER A 300 -2.23 -3.56 -8.29
CA SER A 300 -3.02 -4.17 -9.35
C SER A 300 -2.72 -5.66 -9.55
N ALA A 301 -3.78 -6.41 -9.75
CA ALA A 301 -3.76 -7.83 -10.08
C ALA A 301 -5.07 -8.22 -10.79
N VAL A 302 -5.07 -9.29 -11.59
CA VAL A 302 -6.27 -9.77 -12.30
C VAL A 302 -7.17 -10.64 -11.43
N PHE A 303 -6.62 -11.31 -10.43
CA PHE A 303 -7.35 -12.06 -9.41
C PHE A 303 -6.70 -11.85 -8.03
N ASP A 304 -7.46 -12.07 -6.98
CA ASP A 304 -7.04 -11.90 -5.59
C ASP A 304 -6.35 -13.14 -4.99
N GLY A 305 -6.16 -13.15 -3.66
CA GLY A 305 -5.53 -14.25 -2.92
C GLY A 305 -6.35 -15.54 -2.85
N GLU A 306 -7.60 -15.54 -3.29
CA GLU A 306 -8.50 -16.70 -3.36
C GLU A 306 -8.86 -17.10 -4.82
N GLY A 307 -8.23 -16.43 -5.81
CA GLY A 307 -8.49 -16.64 -7.22
C GLY A 307 -9.76 -15.95 -7.74
N VAL A 308 -10.36 -15.06 -6.96
CA VAL A 308 -11.52 -14.28 -7.39
C VAL A 308 -11.05 -13.15 -8.31
N PRO A 309 -11.68 -12.94 -9.49
CA PRO A 309 -11.37 -11.79 -10.34
C PRO A 309 -11.49 -10.49 -9.57
N THR A 310 -10.49 -9.64 -9.69
CA THR A 310 -10.47 -8.32 -9.07
C THR A 310 -11.31 -7.31 -9.84
N GLY A 311 -11.62 -6.21 -9.21
CA GLY A 311 -12.45 -5.16 -9.80
C GLY A 311 -12.13 -3.77 -9.29
N ARG A 312 -13.05 -2.87 -9.59
CA ARG A 312 -13.11 -1.53 -9.05
C ARG A 312 -14.29 -1.43 -8.09
N THR A 313 -14.00 -1.05 -6.84
CA THR A 313 -15.01 -0.86 -5.79
C THR A 313 -15.06 0.61 -5.36
N VAL A 314 -16.24 1.20 -5.40
CA VAL A 314 -16.46 2.56 -4.86
C VAL A 314 -16.69 2.43 -3.36
N LEU A 315 -15.77 2.95 -2.54
CA LEU A 315 -15.88 2.94 -1.08
C LEU A 315 -16.73 4.10 -0.58
N ILE A 316 -16.43 5.31 -1.07
CA ILE A 316 -17.17 6.54 -0.79
C ILE A 316 -17.51 7.20 -2.12
N GLU A 317 -18.76 7.59 -2.32
CA GLU A 317 -19.21 8.38 -3.49
C GLU A 317 -19.89 9.66 -3.01
N SER A 318 -19.32 10.80 -3.37
CA SER A 318 -19.84 12.11 -2.95
C SER A 318 -20.14 12.17 -1.44
N GLY A 319 -19.20 11.66 -0.64
CA GLY A 319 -19.28 11.65 0.83
C GLY A 319 -20.08 10.49 1.44
N VAL A 320 -20.81 9.72 0.64
CA VAL A 320 -21.66 8.60 1.12
C VAL A 320 -20.90 7.29 1.04
N ALA A 321 -20.83 6.52 2.14
CA ALA A 321 -20.27 5.17 2.18
C ALA A 321 -21.11 4.22 1.31
N LYS A 322 -20.49 3.53 0.35
CA LYS A 322 -21.20 2.70 -0.64
C LYS A 322 -20.99 1.22 -0.47
N ASN A 323 -19.75 0.78 -0.33
CA ASN A 323 -19.40 -0.62 -0.25
C ASN A 323 -18.29 -0.85 0.76
N TYR A 324 -18.22 -2.07 1.28
CA TYR A 324 -17.03 -2.62 1.92
C TYR A 324 -16.23 -3.45 0.92
N LEU A 325 -14.98 -3.74 1.26
CA LEU A 325 -14.14 -4.71 0.54
C LEU A 325 -14.36 -6.10 1.12
N TYR A 326 -14.51 -7.10 0.26
CA TYR A 326 -14.86 -8.45 0.65
C TYR A 326 -13.93 -9.51 0.03
N ASN A 327 -13.53 -10.48 0.84
CA ASN A 327 -13.11 -11.80 0.39
C ASN A 327 -14.32 -12.75 0.30
N LEU A 328 -14.11 -14.02 0.00
CA LEU A 328 -15.22 -15.00 -0.09
C LEU A 328 -15.94 -15.20 1.26
N GLN A 329 -15.18 -15.28 2.36
CA GLN A 329 -15.72 -15.51 3.68
C GLN A 329 -16.71 -14.43 4.12
N TYR A 330 -16.27 -13.19 4.11
CA TYR A 330 -17.08 -12.07 4.61
C TYR A 330 -18.19 -11.69 3.64
N ALA A 331 -17.99 -11.90 2.34
CA ALA A 331 -19.06 -11.77 1.35
C ALA A 331 -20.20 -12.76 1.61
N SER A 332 -19.86 -14.03 1.92
CA SER A 332 -20.84 -15.05 2.29
C SER A 332 -21.59 -14.70 3.56
N LYS A 333 -20.90 -14.18 4.60
CA LYS A 333 -21.53 -13.76 5.86
C LYS A 333 -22.54 -12.64 5.68
N ASP A 334 -22.27 -11.69 4.77
CA ASP A 334 -23.16 -10.56 4.49
C ASP A 334 -24.16 -10.83 3.35
N GLY A 335 -24.10 -12.01 2.71
CA GLY A 335 -24.99 -12.37 1.61
C GLY A 335 -24.74 -11.54 0.33
N VAL A 336 -23.50 -11.08 0.11
CA VAL A 336 -23.08 -10.30 -1.06
C VAL A 336 -22.05 -11.07 -1.89
N THR A 337 -21.65 -10.51 -3.03
CA THR A 337 -20.56 -11.06 -3.86
C THR A 337 -19.21 -10.51 -3.39
N SER A 338 -18.15 -11.36 -3.39
CA SER A 338 -16.80 -10.93 -3.12
C SER A 338 -16.38 -9.82 -4.11
N THR A 339 -15.66 -8.83 -3.61
CA THR A 339 -15.09 -7.75 -4.43
C THR A 339 -13.74 -8.11 -5.05
N GLY A 340 -13.24 -9.35 -4.82
CA GLY A 340 -11.91 -9.76 -5.24
C GLY A 340 -10.82 -9.05 -4.44
N SER A 341 -11.03 -8.91 -3.14
CA SER A 341 -10.13 -8.17 -2.24
C SER A 341 -9.46 -9.07 -1.20
N ALA A 342 -9.33 -10.37 -1.49
CA ALA A 342 -8.62 -11.27 -0.61
C ALA A 342 -7.11 -11.01 -0.63
N SER A 343 -6.52 -10.75 0.55
CA SER A 343 -5.08 -10.66 0.77
C SER A 343 -4.57 -11.89 1.49
N ARG A 344 -3.45 -12.47 1.03
CA ARG A 344 -2.94 -13.71 1.58
C ARG A 344 -1.43 -13.88 1.37
N GLY A 345 -0.74 -14.36 2.41
CA GLY A 345 0.62 -14.88 2.33
C GLY A 345 0.66 -16.41 2.26
N LEU A 346 1.84 -17.00 2.06
CA LEU A 346 2.01 -18.47 1.98
C LEU A 346 1.56 -19.21 3.24
N GLY A 347 1.75 -18.60 4.41
CA GLY A 347 1.46 -19.19 5.72
C GLY A 347 0.27 -18.58 6.43
N SER A 348 -0.56 -17.77 5.77
CA SER A 348 -1.74 -17.15 6.36
C SER A 348 -3.04 -17.62 5.72
N LEU A 349 -4.12 -17.53 6.48
CA LEU A 349 -5.47 -17.62 5.93
C LEU A 349 -5.77 -16.36 5.13
N PRO A 350 -6.69 -16.42 4.14
CA PRO A 350 -7.13 -15.21 3.43
C PRO A 350 -7.77 -14.20 4.39
N ASP A 351 -7.36 -12.95 4.32
CA ASP A 351 -8.01 -11.81 4.98
C ASP A 351 -8.49 -10.81 3.90
N VAL A 352 -9.05 -9.69 4.28
CA VAL A 352 -9.44 -8.62 3.35
C VAL A 352 -8.36 -7.55 3.35
N GLY A 353 -8.07 -6.99 2.18
CA GLY A 353 -7.12 -5.90 2.02
C GLY A 353 -7.48 -4.98 0.85
N THR A 354 -6.89 -3.81 0.85
CA THR A 354 -7.00 -2.81 -0.22
C THR A 354 -6.11 -3.18 -1.41
N SER A 355 -6.41 -2.65 -2.58
CA SER A 355 -5.59 -2.77 -3.79
C SER A 355 -4.94 -1.42 -4.14
N ASN A 356 -5.51 -0.65 -5.08
CA ASN A 356 -5.06 0.72 -5.28
C ASN A 356 -6.15 1.68 -4.81
N LEU A 357 -5.88 2.39 -3.73
CA LEU A 357 -6.76 3.41 -3.22
C LEU A 357 -6.57 4.72 -3.99
N VAL A 358 -7.65 5.30 -4.48
CA VAL A 358 -7.63 6.54 -5.25
C VAL A 358 -8.65 7.51 -4.70
N LEU A 359 -8.18 8.61 -4.09
CA LEU A 359 -9.00 9.77 -3.83
C LEU A 359 -9.17 10.55 -5.14
N SER A 360 -10.39 10.63 -5.64
CA SER A 360 -10.67 11.30 -6.91
C SER A 360 -10.23 12.77 -6.88
N PRO A 361 -9.49 13.25 -7.89
CA PRO A 361 -9.04 14.64 -7.92
C PRO A 361 -10.20 15.61 -8.17
N GLY A 362 -10.06 16.82 -7.64
CA GLY A 362 -10.91 17.96 -7.96
C GLY A 362 -10.41 18.74 -9.19
N LEU A 363 -10.86 19.98 -9.30
CA LEU A 363 -10.56 20.83 -10.47
C LEU A 363 -9.54 21.94 -10.19
N LYS A 364 -9.32 22.30 -8.92
CA LYS A 364 -8.45 23.41 -8.53
C LYS A 364 -7.01 22.93 -8.39
N SER A 365 -6.06 23.73 -8.89
CA SER A 365 -4.65 23.46 -8.62
C SER A 365 -4.31 23.70 -7.14
N ARG A 366 -3.21 23.13 -6.68
CA ARG A 366 -2.69 23.37 -5.33
C ARG A 366 -2.47 24.86 -5.05
N GLU A 367 -1.91 25.60 -6.00
CA GLU A 367 -1.68 27.04 -5.89
C GLU A 367 -2.99 27.80 -5.73
N SER A 368 -4.03 27.38 -6.47
CA SER A 368 -5.37 27.95 -6.31
C SER A 368 -5.93 27.68 -4.92
N LEU A 369 -5.79 26.46 -4.37
CA LEU A 369 -6.21 26.13 -3.03
C LEU A 369 -5.47 26.96 -1.97
N VAL A 370 -4.14 27.13 -2.10
CA VAL A 370 -3.33 27.97 -1.21
C VAL A 370 -3.83 29.41 -1.24
N SER A 371 -4.12 29.96 -2.42
CA SER A 371 -4.55 31.35 -2.58
C SER A 371 -5.90 31.68 -1.93
N GLU A 372 -6.74 30.67 -1.67
CA GLU A 372 -8.03 30.81 -0.99
C GLU A 372 -7.91 30.84 0.55
N VAL A 373 -6.74 30.50 1.09
CA VAL A 373 -6.54 30.37 2.55
C VAL A 373 -6.05 31.69 3.15
N SER A 374 -6.88 32.34 3.95
CA SER A 374 -6.51 33.57 4.64
C SER A 374 -5.59 33.34 5.84
N ASN A 375 -5.81 32.27 6.61
CA ASN A 375 -4.99 31.85 7.75
C ASN A 375 -4.99 30.33 7.83
N GLY A 376 -3.87 29.72 7.51
CA GLY A 376 -3.79 28.28 7.37
C GLY A 376 -2.41 27.71 7.56
N PHE A 377 -2.33 26.41 7.27
CA PHE A 377 -1.14 25.60 7.45
C PHE A 377 -1.09 24.50 6.40
N LEU A 378 -0.06 24.49 5.56
CA LEU A 378 0.21 23.40 4.63
C LEU A 378 1.10 22.35 5.32
N VAL A 379 0.58 21.14 5.48
CA VAL A 379 1.26 20.03 6.16
C VAL A 379 2.10 19.23 5.16
N TYR A 380 3.38 19.07 5.47
CA TYR A 380 4.33 18.22 4.74
C TYR A 380 4.71 16.94 5.49
N GLU A 381 4.45 16.87 6.79
CA GLU A 381 4.79 15.70 7.60
C GLU A 381 3.78 15.50 8.73
N PHE A 382 3.30 14.27 8.90
CA PHE A 382 2.64 13.81 10.10
C PHE A 382 3.56 12.88 10.89
N MET A 383 3.54 13.04 12.20
CA MET A 383 4.22 12.14 13.15
C MET A 383 3.17 11.43 14.00
N GLY A 384 3.28 10.11 14.08
CA GLY A 384 2.41 9.31 14.94
C GLY A 384 1.09 8.88 14.28
N LEU A 385 0.96 8.82 12.96
CA LEU A 385 -0.26 8.40 12.27
C LEU A 385 -0.76 7.02 12.73
N HIS A 386 0.16 6.11 13.10
CA HIS A 386 -0.15 4.80 13.70
C HIS A 386 -0.90 4.87 15.05
N THR A 387 -1.05 6.06 15.65
CA THR A 387 -1.84 6.27 16.88
C THR A 387 -3.30 6.60 16.62
N LEU A 388 -3.72 6.69 15.35
CA LEU A 388 -5.13 6.81 14.98
C LEU A 388 -5.86 5.56 15.46
N ASP A 389 -6.93 5.74 16.24
CA ASP A 389 -7.76 4.63 16.70
C ASP A 389 -8.82 4.28 15.63
N PRO A 390 -8.74 3.11 14.99
CA PRO A 390 -9.65 2.75 13.92
C PRO A 390 -11.09 2.50 14.41
N ILE A 391 -11.32 2.37 15.71
CA ILE A 391 -12.63 2.11 16.33
C ILE A 391 -13.33 3.41 16.68
N SER A 392 -12.66 4.30 17.41
CA SER A 392 -13.24 5.61 17.79
C SER A 392 -13.04 6.66 16.69
N GLY A 393 -11.99 6.57 15.90
CA GLY A 393 -11.56 7.56 14.93
C GLY A 393 -10.73 8.70 15.54
N ASP A 394 -10.41 8.62 16.82
CA ASP A 394 -9.67 9.68 17.50
C ASP A 394 -8.20 9.64 17.13
N PHE A 395 -7.61 10.80 16.92
CA PHE A 395 -6.19 10.94 16.60
C PHE A 395 -5.57 12.17 17.26
N SER A 396 -4.25 12.10 17.44
CA SER A 396 -3.40 13.21 17.91
C SER A 396 -2.04 13.10 17.24
N LEU A 397 -1.82 13.90 16.21
CA LEU A 397 -0.67 13.81 15.31
C LEU A 397 0.24 15.02 15.46
N GLY A 398 1.54 14.80 15.64
CA GLY A 398 2.51 15.85 15.42
C GLY A 398 2.53 16.26 13.94
N ALA A 399 2.73 17.55 13.65
CA ALA A 399 2.76 18.03 12.29
C ALA A 399 3.88 19.06 12.05
N LYS A 400 4.43 19.03 10.82
CA LYS A 400 5.35 20.05 10.30
C LYS A 400 4.85 20.51 8.92
N GLY A 401 5.21 21.73 8.56
CA GLY A 401 4.86 22.29 7.25
C GLY A 401 5.12 23.77 7.16
N VAL A 402 4.25 24.48 6.46
CA VAL A 402 4.40 25.91 6.17
C VAL A 402 3.13 26.67 6.51
N ARG A 403 3.27 27.80 7.18
CA ARG A 403 2.15 28.71 7.44
C ARG A 403 1.63 29.30 6.14
N ILE A 404 0.30 29.48 6.07
CA ILE A 404 -0.35 30.21 4.99
C ILE A 404 -0.99 31.46 5.59
N THR A 405 -0.67 32.63 5.02
CA THR A 405 -1.24 33.91 5.44
C THR A 405 -1.63 34.70 4.19
N GLY A 406 -2.93 35.06 4.08
CA GLY A 406 -3.42 35.86 2.95
C GLY A 406 -3.24 35.21 1.58
N GLY A 407 -3.26 33.86 1.51
CA GLY A 407 -3.08 33.11 0.26
C GLY A 407 -1.63 32.85 -0.13
N GLU A 408 -0.66 33.16 0.72
CA GLU A 408 0.77 32.98 0.43
C GLU A 408 1.42 32.03 1.45
N LEU A 409 2.34 31.18 0.95
CA LEU A 409 3.19 30.33 1.78
C LEU A 409 4.23 31.21 2.48
N GLY A 410 4.38 31.05 3.79
CA GLY A 410 5.24 31.89 4.61
C GLY A 410 6.24 31.09 5.44
N GLU A 411 6.18 31.23 6.77
CA GLU A 411 7.19 30.73 7.70
C GLU A 411 7.09 29.21 7.91
N PRO A 412 8.22 28.52 8.18
CA PRO A 412 8.26 27.14 8.59
C PRO A 412 7.49 26.91 9.89
N VAL A 413 6.76 25.82 9.98
CA VAL A 413 5.99 25.40 11.17
C VAL A 413 6.45 24.03 11.63
N ALA A 414 6.75 23.91 12.92
CA ALA A 414 7.07 22.66 13.57
C ALA A 414 6.62 22.68 15.06
N GLY A 415 6.60 21.51 15.72
CA GLY A 415 6.23 21.43 17.13
C GLY A 415 4.74 21.73 17.39
N VAL A 416 3.88 21.46 16.41
CA VAL A 416 2.43 21.56 16.56
C VAL A 416 1.78 20.19 16.59
N THR A 417 0.61 20.10 17.22
CA THR A 417 -0.21 18.89 17.25
C THR A 417 -1.56 19.18 16.61
N ILE A 418 -1.98 18.31 15.71
CA ILE A 418 -3.32 18.28 15.13
C ILE A 418 -4.07 17.13 15.79
N ALA A 419 -5.18 17.44 16.48
CA ALA A 419 -5.97 16.44 17.17
C ALA A 419 -7.44 16.55 16.79
N GLY A 420 -8.13 15.42 16.76
CA GLY A 420 -9.54 15.38 16.41
C GLY A 420 -10.08 13.99 16.22
N ASN A 421 -11.19 13.91 15.50
CA ASN A 421 -11.83 12.67 15.09
C ASN A 421 -11.84 12.58 13.56
N LEU A 422 -11.53 11.40 13.01
CA LEU A 422 -11.36 11.19 11.57
C LEU A 422 -12.65 11.45 10.77
N LEU A 423 -13.82 11.01 11.29
CA LEU A 423 -15.11 11.29 10.62
C LEU A 423 -15.41 12.79 10.58
N ASP A 424 -15.11 13.49 11.66
CA ASP A 424 -15.31 14.93 11.71
C ASP A 424 -14.36 15.67 10.77
N LEU A 425 -13.10 15.19 10.67
CA LEU A 425 -12.11 15.72 9.74
C LEU A 425 -12.56 15.49 8.30
N MET A 426 -12.99 14.28 7.94
CA MET A 426 -13.50 13.99 6.59
C MET A 426 -14.72 14.84 6.19
N LYS A 427 -15.62 15.15 7.13
CA LYS A 427 -16.77 16.00 6.89
C LYS A 427 -16.42 17.48 6.71
N ARG A 428 -15.26 17.93 7.23
CA ARG A 428 -14.75 19.32 7.12
C ARG A 428 -13.86 19.54 5.90
N ILE A 429 -13.65 18.53 5.07
CA ILE A 429 -12.94 18.67 3.79
C ILE A 429 -13.81 19.55 2.87
N THR A 430 -13.28 20.69 2.45
CA THR A 430 -14.01 21.66 1.62
C THR A 430 -13.56 21.65 0.16
N ALA A 431 -12.34 21.19 -0.11
CA ALA A 431 -11.85 21.06 -1.47
C ALA A 431 -10.80 19.95 -1.62
N VAL A 432 -10.71 19.44 -2.83
CA VAL A 432 -9.73 18.46 -3.28
C VAL A 432 -9.00 19.05 -4.50
N GLY A 433 -7.68 18.93 -4.54
CA GLY A 433 -6.84 19.44 -5.62
C GLY A 433 -6.92 18.63 -6.89
N SER A 434 -6.34 19.15 -7.97
CA SER A 434 -6.21 18.46 -9.26
C SER A 434 -4.86 17.71 -9.41
N ASP A 435 -3.97 17.87 -8.44
CA ASP A 435 -2.59 17.40 -8.38
C ASP A 435 -2.48 15.96 -7.85
N LEU A 436 -3.25 15.03 -8.47
CA LEU A 436 -3.24 13.61 -8.09
C LEU A 436 -1.83 13.01 -8.27
N GLU A 437 -1.25 12.50 -7.19
CA GLU A 437 0.03 11.81 -7.20
C GLU A 437 -0.10 10.43 -6.55
N PHE A 438 0.59 9.42 -7.12
CA PHE A 438 0.63 8.07 -6.55
C PHE A 438 1.85 7.90 -5.65
N PHE A 439 1.63 7.32 -4.47
CA PHE A 439 2.64 6.87 -3.52
C PHE A 439 2.43 5.36 -3.31
N GLY A 440 3.22 4.56 -4.02
CA GLY A 440 2.99 3.10 -4.05
C GLY A 440 1.62 2.73 -4.63
N ALA A 441 0.76 2.16 -3.81
CA ALA A 441 -0.59 1.75 -4.18
C ALA A 441 -1.68 2.79 -3.85
N VAL A 442 -1.32 3.94 -3.28
CA VAL A 442 -2.31 4.95 -2.87
C VAL A 442 -2.11 6.24 -3.67
N ALA A 443 -3.20 6.81 -4.14
CA ALA A 443 -3.19 8.09 -4.84
C ALA A 443 -4.09 9.10 -4.16
N ALA A 444 -3.54 10.27 -3.90
CA ALA A 444 -4.30 11.40 -3.40
C ALA A 444 -3.75 12.73 -3.96
N PRO A 445 -4.59 13.73 -4.13
CA PRO A 445 -4.18 15.12 -4.39
C PRO A 445 -4.07 15.90 -3.09
N THR A 446 -3.70 17.18 -3.19
CA THR A 446 -3.83 18.14 -2.07
C THR A 446 -5.28 18.19 -1.57
N VAL A 447 -5.46 18.11 -0.25
CA VAL A 447 -6.77 18.17 0.40
C VAL A 447 -6.85 19.38 1.34
N MET A 448 -7.93 20.15 1.24
CA MET A 448 -8.20 21.31 2.11
C MET A 448 -9.24 20.97 3.15
N VAL A 449 -8.91 21.18 4.42
CA VAL A 449 -9.77 20.92 5.59
C VAL A 449 -9.92 22.19 6.39
N GLU A 450 -11.16 22.59 6.71
CA GLU A 450 -11.44 23.79 7.51
C GLU A 450 -11.61 23.46 9.01
N ASP A 451 -11.46 24.48 9.84
CA ASP A 451 -11.70 24.42 11.30
C ASP A 451 -10.90 23.34 12.05
N VAL A 452 -9.70 23.03 11.57
CA VAL A 452 -8.84 22.04 12.21
C VAL A 452 -8.22 22.63 13.48
N SER A 453 -8.32 21.88 14.59
CA SER A 453 -7.70 22.26 15.86
C SER A 453 -6.21 22.00 15.81
N VAL A 454 -5.41 23.04 15.95
CA VAL A 454 -3.95 22.97 16.03
C VAL A 454 -3.53 23.47 17.41
N ALA A 455 -2.82 22.62 18.16
CA ALA A 455 -2.22 22.99 19.42
C ALA A 455 -0.71 23.28 19.19
N GLY A 456 -0.28 24.45 19.58
CA GLY A 456 1.11 24.88 19.52
C GLY A 456 1.55 25.47 20.86
N SER A 457 2.29 26.56 20.86
CA SER A 457 2.71 27.29 22.07
C SER A 457 1.75 28.43 22.40
#